data_8f5e6edd0608b8195c7b2a7f8dce6760
#
_entry.id   8f5e6edd0608b8195c7b2a7f8dce6760
#
_cell.length_a   1.000
_cell.length_b   1.000
_cell.length_c   1.000
_cell.angle_alpha   90.00
_cell.angle_beta   90.00
_cell.angle_gamma   90.00
#
_symmetry.space_group_name_H-M   'P 1'
#
loop_
_entity.id
_entity.type
_entity.pdbx_description
1 polymer ?
#
loop_
_entity_poly.entity_id
_entity_poly.type
_entity_poly.pdbx_seq_one_letter_code
_entity_poly.pdbx_strand_id
1 'polypeptide(L)'
;MIGFCSKLSLAKLERHLYAAADILRREGMDAATYKDFIFGMLFLKRSSDVFLAARDKLIRSKIDAGMPEADAEANYGENPDYYDEFFVPPVARWPHIQDRLNDASVPFGSVLDQALVGLSQSNSTLEHVLDHIHFMRVQGNKRVVSDDACKDLVRHFSRYRLRTEDFQFSDLLGSAYEFLINMFAESAGKKGGDFYTPRDVIRLMVRILNPTPGMSIYDPTCGSGGMLIMSISAEI
;
A
#
# COMPACT_ATOMS: atom_id res chain seq x y z
N MET A 1 28.25 7.77 -6.37
CA MET A 1 28.05 7.48 -4.93
C MET A 1 26.75 8.17 -4.54
N ILE A 2 25.62 7.46 -4.60
CA ILE A 2 24.31 7.98 -4.20
C ILE A 2 24.20 7.70 -2.70
N GLY A 3 24.03 8.78 -1.93
CA GLY A 3 24.07 8.78 -0.48
C GLY A 3 23.14 7.76 0.15
N PHE A 4 23.56 7.22 1.29
CA PHE A 4 22.79 6.38 2.20
C PHE A 4 21.42 7.05 2.47
N CYS A 5 20.41 6.61 1.76
CA CYS A 5 19.03 7.01 2.07
C CYS A 5 18.70 6.38 3.42
N SER A 6 18.63 7.19 4.47
CA SER A 6 18.28 6.69 5.82
C SER A 6 16.92 5.98 5.71
N LYS A 7 16.86 4.76 6.23
CA LYS A 7 15.60 3.98 6.27
C LYS A 7 14.45 4.84 6.77
N LEU A 8 13.28 4.64 6.20
CA LEU A 8 12.08 5.39 6.56
C LEU A 8 11.62 4.97 7.96
N SER A 9 11.57 5.93 8.88
CA SER A 9 11.00 5.70 10.22
C SER A 9 9.47 5.85 10.18
N LEU A 10 8.79 5.30 11.21
CA LEU A 10 7.34 5.44 11.36
C LEU A 10 6.90 6.91 11.32
N ALA A 11 7.57 7.78 12.07
CA ALA A 11 7.26 9.22 12.08
C ALA A 11 7.46 9.92 10.71
N LYS A 12 8.35 9.43 9.85
CA LYS A 12 8.48 9.94 8.48
C LYS A 12 7.35 9.44 7.60
N LEU A 13 6.93 8.17 7.76
CA LEU A 13 5.78 7.62 7.05
C LEU A 13 4.50 8.39 7.43
N GLU A 14 4.23 8.58 8.71
CA GLU A 14 3.06 9.32 9.20
C GLU A 14 3.00 10.74 8.61
N ARG A 15 4.12 11.47 8.63
CA ARG A 15 4.20 12.79 7.99
C ARG A 15 3.95 12.74 6.48
N HIS A 16 4.41 11.68 5.83
CA HIS A 16 4.18 11.49 4.40
C HIS A 16 2.70 11.22 4.10
N LEU A 17 2.05 10.38 4.89
CA LEU A 17 0.61 10.12 4.77
C LEU A 17 -0.23 11.35 5.12
N TYR A 18 0.16 12.12 6.14
CA TYR A 18 -0.51 13.38 6.48
C TYR A 18 -0.45 14.39 5.33
N ALA A 19 0.71 14.55 4.69
CA ALA A 19 0.87 15.42 3.54
C ALA A 19 0.08 14.94 2.31
N ALA A 20 -0.10 13.62 2.12
CA ALA A 20 -1.00 13.07 1.11
C ALA A 20 -2.47 13.42 1.42
N ALA A 21 -2.87 13.35 2.71
CA ALA A 21 -4.20 13.78 3.14
C ALA A 21 -4.47 15.26 2.85
N ASP A 22 -3.46 16.13 2.99
CA ASP A 22 -3.61 17.55 2.68
C ASP A 22 -3.87 17.83 1.19
N ILE A 23 -3.37 16.97 0.28
CA ILE A 23 -3.70 17.06 -1.15
C ILE A 23 -5.21 16.86 -1.33
N LEU A 24 -5.78 15.82 -0.72
CA LEU A 24 -7.20 15.47 -0.86
C LEU A 24 -8.14 16.40 -0.06
N ARG A 25 -7.69 16.94 1.07
CA ARG A 25 -8.44 17.95 1.82
C ARG A 25 -8.69 19.22 1.01
N ARG A 26 -7.77 19.61 0.12
CA ARG A 26 -7.96 20.75 -0.80
C ARG A 26 -9.09 20.51 -1.80
N GLU A 27 -9.41 19.25 -2.11
CA GLU A 27 -10.58 18.88 -2.91
C GLU A 27 -11.90 18.93 -2.11
N GLY A 28 -11.85 19.24 -0.82
CA GLY A 28 -13.01 19.32 0.07
C GLY A 28 -13.44 17.97 0.64
N MET A 29 -12.58 16.94 0.59
CA MET A 29 -12.89 15.62 1.11
C MET A 29 -12.77 15.58 2.63
N ASP A 30 -13.69 14.83 3.24
CA ASP A 30 -13.59 14.43 4.64
C ASP A 30 -12.63 13.24 4.84
N ALA A 31 -12.26 13.02 6.10
CA ALA A 31 -11.30 11.97 6.45
C ALA A 31 -11.81 10.56 6.18
N ALA A 32 -13.13 10.34 6.26
CA ALA A 32 -13.73 9.05 5.95
C ALA A 32 -13.52 8.66 4.49
N THR A 33 -13.51 9.67 3.60
CA THR A 33 -13.38 9.48 2.16
C THR A 33 -11.92 9.40 1.74
N TYR A 34 -11.04 10.30 2.20
CA TYR A 34 -9.67 10.35 1.70
C TYR A 34 -8.77 9.19 2.17
N LYS A 35 -9.07 8.56 3.30
CA LYS A 35 -8.27 7.44 3.82
C LYS A 35 -8.13 6.29 2.82
N ASP A 36 -9.23 5.96 2.13
CA ASP A 36 -9.27 4.85 1.19
C ASP A 36 -8.40 5.15 -0.05
N PHE A 37 -8.46 6.39 -0.57
CA PHE A 37 -7.61 6.83 -1.67
C PHE A 37 -6.12 6.82 -1.31
N ILE A 38 -5.77 7.29 -0.10
CA ILE A 38 -4.38 7.29 0.38
C ILE A 38 -3.89 5.85 0.54
N PHE A 39 -4.71 4.98 1.13
CA PHE A 39 -4.37 3.57 1.30
C PHE A 39 -4.19 2.87 -0.05
N GLY A 40 -5.09 3.08 -1.00
CA GLY A 40 -4.99 2.55 -2.37
C GLY A 40 -3.69 2.97 -3.05
N MET A 41 -3.33 4.26 -2.95
CA MET A 41 -2.07 4.78 -3.50
C MET A 41 -0.84 4.15 -2.84
N LEU A 42 -0.84 4.06 -1.51
CA LEU A 42 0.22 3.41 -0.75
C LEU A 42 0.36 1.94 -1.14
N PHE A 43 -0.77 1.23 -1.25
CA PHE A 43 -0.80 -0.18 -1.61
C PHE A 43 -0.26 -0.41 -3.02
N LEU A 44 -0.73 0.34 -4.02
CA LEU A 44 -0.20 0.28 -5.40
C LEU A 44 1.30 0.53 -5.43
N LYS A 45 1.75 1.60 -4.78
CA LYS A 45 3.18 1.95 -4.74
C LYS A 45 4.02 0.86 -4.10
N ARG A 46 3.57 0.36 -2.93
CA ARG A 46 4.26 -0.70 -2.18
C ARG A 46 4.33 -2.00 -2.99
N SER A 47 3.19 -2.46 -3.52
CA SER A 47 3.12 -3.69 -4.32
C SER A 47 4.05 -3.61 -5.54
N SER A 48 4.03 -2.48 -6.25
CA SER A 48 4.92 -2.27 -7.39
C SER A 48 6.40 -2.29 -7.00
N ASP A 49 6.80 -1.59 -5.92
CA ASP A 49 8.19 -1.51 -5.51
C ASP A 49 8.75 -2.87 -5.05
N VAL A 50 7.94 -3.65 -4.33
CA VAL A 50 8.32 -5.00 -3.87
C VAL A 50 8.41 -5.97 -5.05
N PHE A 51 7.39 -5.97 -5.92
CA PHE A 51 7.37 -6.82 -7.10
C PHE A 51 8.56 -6.54 -8.03
N LEU A 52 8.81 -5.28 -8.35
CA LEU A 52 9.94 -4.93 -9.23
C LEU A 52 11.28 -5.34 -8.64
N ALA A 53 11.45 -5.26 -7.32
CA ALA A 53 12.67 -5.75 -6.67
C ALA A 53 12.80 -7.28 -6.75
N ALA A 54 11.71 -8.01 -6.55
CA ALA A 54 11.70 -9.47 -6.69
C ALA A 54 11.96 -9.88 -8.15
N ARG A 55 11.32 -9.21 -9.10
CA ARG A 55 11.51 -9.41 -10.54
C ARG A 55 12.98 -9.19 -10.95
N ASP A 56 13.56 -8.05 -10.57
CA ASP A 56 14.96 -7.74 -10.87
C ASP A 56 15.92 -8.79 -10.30
N LYS A 57 15.66 -9.25 -9.07
CA LYS A 57 16.46 -10.29 -8.42
C LYS A 57 16.35 -11.63 -9.16
N LEU A 58 15.13 -12.02 -9.55
CA LEU A 58 14.86 -13.25 -10.29
C LEU A 58 15.58 -13.23 -11.66
N ILE A 59 15.38 -12.18 -12.44
CA ILE A 59 15.98 -12.03 -13.77
C ILE A 59 17.51 -12.07 -13.66
N ARG A 60 18.11 -11.29 -12.75
CA ARG A 60 19.58 -11.32 -12.53
C ARG A 60 20.08 -12.71 -12.19
N SER A 61 19.37 -13.46 -11.33
CA SER A 61 19.78 -14.84 -10.99
C SER A 61 19.81 -15.78 -12.20
N LYS A 62 18.93 -15.55 -13.20
CA LYS A 62 18.91 -16.32 -14.44
C LYS A 62 20.02 -15.92 -15.42
N ILE A 63 20.29 -14.61 -15.49
CA ILE A 63 21.42 -14.08 -16.28
C ILE A 63 22.76 -14.60 -15.72
N ASP A 64 22.92 -14.56 -14.39
CA ASP A 64 24.12 -15.07 -13.72
C ASP A 64 24.30 -16.60 -13.93
N ALA A 65 23.19 -17.33 -14.14
CA ALA A 65 23.21 -18.74 -14.52
C ALA A 65 23.47 -18.99 -16.02
N GLY A 66 23.76 -17.93 -16.81
CA GLY A 66 24.12 -18.01 -18.21
C GLY A 66 22.95 -17.86 -19.20
N MET A 67 21.78 -17.46 -18.75
CA MET A 67 20.64 -17.21 -19.63
C MET A 67 20.75 -15.84 -20.27
N PRO A 68 20.45 -15.68 -21.58
CA PRO A 68 20.33 -14.35 -22.19
C PRO A 68 19.25 -13.50 -21.51
N GLU A 69 19.49 -12.20 -21.35
CA GLU A 69 18.58 -11.28 -20.67
C GLU A 69 17.16 -11.29 -21.26
N ALA A 70 17.05 -11.27 -22.59
CA ALA A 70 15.77 -11.33 -23.29
C ALA A 70 14.96 -12.60 -22.96
N ASP A 71 15.65 -13.74 -22.86
CA ASP A 71 15.03 -15.02 -22.51
C ASP A 71 14.64 -15.07 -21.04
N ALA A 72 15.47 -14.51 -20.14
CA ALA A 72 15.19 -14.40 -18.73
C ALA A 72 13.95 -13.52 -18.49
N GLU A 73 13.86 -12.38 -19.17
CA GLU A 73 12.69 -11.50 -19.10
C GLU A 73 11.41 -12.15 -19.63
N ALA A 74 11.49 -12.76 -20.83
CA ALA A 74 10.32 -13.38 -21.49
C ALA A 74 9.77 -14.58 -20.71
N ASN A 75 10.65 -15.41 -20.13
CA ASN A 75 10.23 -16.66 -19.48
C ASN A 75 9.89 -16.50 -18.00
N TYR A 76 10.48 -15.53 -17.32
CA TYR A 76 10.35 -15.38 -15.86
C TYR A 76 9.76 -14.03 -15.43
N GLY A 77 10.01 -12.96 -16.18
CA GLY A 77 9.66 -11.60 -15.77
C GLY A 77 8.16 -11.35 -15.70
N GLU A 78 7.36 -12.04 -16.52
CA GLU A 78 5.92 -11.84 -16.67
C GLU A 78 5.09 -13.06 -16.26
N ASN A 79 5.70 -14.08 -15.68
CA ASN A 79 4.99 -15.28 -15.24
C ASN A 79 4.67 -15.21 -13.73
N PRO A 80 3.37 -15.15 -13.33
CA PRO A 80 2.94 -15.03 -11.93
C PRO A 80 3.47 -16.16 -11.02
N ASP A 81 3.67 -17.37 -11.55
CA ASP A 81 4.06 -18.56 -10.77
C ASP A 81 5.42 -18.44 -10.08
N TYR A 82 6.23 -17.46 -10.46
CA TYR A 82 7.55 -17.23 -9.86
C TYR A 82 7.56 -16.18 -8.74
N TYR A 83 6.38 -15.65 -8.34
CA TYR A 83 6.27 -14.62 -7.33
C TYR A 83 5.41 -15.07 -6.15
N ASP A 84 6.02 -15.20 -4.98
CA ASP A 84 5.37 -15.74 -3.77
C ASP A 84 4.35 -14.79 -3.15
N GLU A 85 4.53 -13.46 -3.31
CA GLU A 85 3.65 -12.45 -2.70
C GLU A 85 2.55 -12.04 -3.68
N PHE A 86 2.81 -11.00 -4.46
CA PHE A 86 1.87 -10.47 -5.45
C PHE A 86 2.52 -10.39 -6.82
N PHE A 87 1.78 -10.81 -7.84
CA PHE A 87 2.10 -10.45 -9.21
C PHE A 87 1.52 -9.08 -9.53
N VAL A 88 2.37 -8.16 -10.00
CA VAL A 88 1.94 -6.82 -10.39
C VAL A 88 1.95 -6.71 -11.92
N PRO A 89 0.77 -6.70 -12.57
CA PRO A 89 0.70 -6.61 -14.02
C PRO A 89 1.25 -5.26 -14.51
N PRO A 90 1.71 -5.16 -15.77
CA PRO A 90 2.33 -3.94 -16.30
C PRO A 90 1.54 -2.66 -16.04
N VAL A 91 0.20 -2.71 -16.16
CA VAL A 91 -0.71 -1.58 -15.94
C VAL A 91 -0.68 -1.05 -14.51
N ALA A 92 -0.36 -1.90 -13.52
CA ALA A 92 -0.30 -1.56 -12.10
C ALA A 92 1.11 -1.23 -11.60
N ARG A 93 2.14 -1.31 -12.47
CA ARG A 93 3.51 -0.96 -12.11
C ARG A 93 3.68 0.54 -11.99
N TRP A 94 4.34 0.97 -10.92
CA TRP A 94 4.51 2.40 -10.64
C TRP A 94 5.20 3.19 -11.76
N PRO A 95 6.26 2.70 -12.42
CA PRO A 95 6.83 3.37 -13.60
C PRO A 95 5.80 3.60 -14.71
N HIS A 96 4.96 2.61 -15.04
CA HIS A 96 3.91 2.77 -16.02
C HIS A 96 2.91 3.88 -15.64
N ILE A 97 2.50 3.93 -14.37
CA ILE A 97 1.61 5.00 -13.87
C ILE A 97 2.29 6.37 -13.99
N GLN A 98 3.59 6.46 -13.68
CA GLN A 98 4.37 7.70 -13.80
C GLN A 98 4.49 8.18 -15.25
N ASP A 99 4.72 7.27 -16.20
CA ASP A 99 4.82 7.59 -17.63
C ASP A 99 3.51 8.21 -18.17
N ARG A 100 2.36 7.87 -17.55
CA ARG A 100 1.05 8.42 -17.92
C ARG A 100 0.75 9.79 -17.31
N LEU A 101 1.60 10.34 -16.44
CA LEU A 101 1.36 11.63 -15.77
C LEU A 101 1.12 12.80 -16.75
N ASN A 102 1.74 12.76 -17.91
CA ASN A 102 1.63 13.81 -18.93
C ASN A 102 0.69 13.42 -20.09
N ASP A 103 0.08 12.24 -20.03
CA ASP A 103 -0.86 11.80 -21.02
C ASP A 103 -2.23 12.47 -20.78
N ALA A 104 -2.67 13.25 -21.74
CA ALA A 104 -3.97 13.93 -21.69
C ALA A 104 -5.07 13.18 -22.49
N SER A 105 -4.75 12.01 -23.05
CA SER A 105 -5.70 11.24 -23.87
C SER A 105 -6.81 10.58 -23.05
N VAL A 106 -6.57 10.33 -21.77
CA VAL A 106 -7.53 9.73 -20.85
C VAL A 106 -7.52 10.46 -19.49
N PRO A 107 -8.65 10.48 -18.76
CA PRO A 107 -8.66 11.00 -17.39
C PRO A 107 -7.67 10.23 -16.51
N PHE A 108 -6.82 10.94 -15.77
CA PHE A 108 -5.75 10.29 -15.02
C PHE A 108 -6.27 9.38 -13.89
N GLY A 109 -7.42 9.72 -13.29
CA GLY A 109 -8.10 8.83 -12.34
C GLY A 109 -8.42 7.46 -12.91
N SER A 110 -8.71 7.34 -14.23
CA SER A 110 -8.95 6.04 -14.86
C SER A 110 -7.71 5.17 -14.96
N VAL A 111 -6.52 5.77 -15.03
CA VAL A 111 -5.23 5.04 -15.01
C VAL A 111 -5.05 4.36 -13.65
N LEU A 112 -5.38 5.07 -12.56
CA LEU A 112 -5.29 4.53 -11.20
C LEU A 112 -6.34 3.44 -10.95
N ASP A 113 -7.57 3.63 -11.41
CA ASP A 113 -8.63 2.62 -11.31
C ASP A 113 -8.25 1.34 -12.08
N GLN A 114 -7.72 1.46 -13.30
CA GLN A 114 -7.24 0.32 -14.09
C GLN A 114 -6.08 -0.40 -13.39
N ALA A 115 -5.18 0.34 -12.74
CA ALA A 115 -4.08 -0.23 -12.00
C ALA A 115 -4.57 -1.05 -10.79
N LEU A 116 -5.54 -0.53 -10.01
CA LEU A 116 -6.14 -1.25 -8.87
C LEU A 116 -6.90 -2.49 -9.33
N VAL A 117 -7.71 -2.37 -10.37
CA VAL A 117 -8.46 -3.50 -10.97
C VAL A 117 -7.48 -4.56 -11.48
N GLY A 118 -6.46 -4.17 -12.24
CA GLY A 118 -5.46 -5.11 -12.75
C GLY A 118 -4.72 -5.84 -11.64
N LEU A 119 -4.38 -5.15 -10.55
CA LEU A 119 -3.73 -5.75 -9.39
C LEU A 119 -4.65 -6.74 -8.68
N SER A 120 -5.91 -6.40 -8.46
CA SER A 120 -6.92 -7.28 -7.84
C SER A 120 -7.19 -8.52 -8.70
N GLN A 121 -7.37 -8.37 -10.00
CA GLN A 121 -7.63 -9.49 -10.92
C GLN A 121 -6.45 -10.45 -11.07
N SER A 122 -5.23 -9.97 -10.88
CA SER A 122 -4.02 -10.79 -10.97
C SER A 122 -3.70 -11.55 -9.68
N ASN A 123 -4.44 -11.29 -8.58
CA ASN A 123 -4.16 -11.86 -7.26
C ASN A 123 -5.46 -12.21 -6.54
N SER A 124 -5.77 -13.50 -6.43
CA SER A 124 -7.01 -13.97 -5.78
C SER A 124 -7.16 -13.53 -4.33
N THR A 125 -6.04 -13.35 -3.61
CA THR A 125 -6.02 -12.85 -2.22
C THR A 125 -6.47 -11.39 -2.09
N LEU A 126 -6.49 -10.64 -3.19
CA LEU A 126 -6.94 -9.24 -3.25
C LEU A 126 -8.36 -9.09 -3.80
N GLU A 127 -9.03 -10.19 -4.11
CA GLU A 127 -10.42 -10.17 -4.57
C GLU A 127 -11.31 -9.45 -3.55
N HIS A 128 -12.06 -8.45 -4.00
CA HIS A 128 -12.91 -7.57 -3.20
C HIS A 128 -12.22 -6.67 -2.17
N VAL A 129 -10.89 -6.72 -2.03
CA VAL A 129 -10.16 -5.87 -1.05
C VAL A 129 -10.06 -4.43 -1.53
N LEU A 130 -9.87 -4.20 -2.82
CA LEU A 130 -9.64 -2.88 -3.41
C LEU A 130 -10.87 -2.31 -4.14
N ASP A 131 -11.95 -3.07 -4.25
CA ASP A 131 -13.15 -2.74 -5.06
C ASP A 131 -13.88 -1.48 -4.59
N HIS A 132 -13.66 -1.03 -3.37
CA HIS A 132 -14.29 0.18 -2.83
C HIS A 132 -13.54 1.47 -3.20
N ILE A 133 -12.36 1.37 -3.80
CA ILE A 133 -11.49 2.50 -4.15
C ILE A 133 -11.66 2.85 -5.62
N HIS A 134 -12.32 3.98 -5.93
CA HIS A 134 -12.56 4.45 -7.28
C HIS A 134 -12.19 5.92 -7.44
N PHE A 135 -11.07 6.20 -8.12
CA PHE A 135 -10.60 7.55 -8.40
C PHE A 135 -11.51 8.29 -9.40
N MET A 136 -12.26 7.55 -10.23
CA MET A 136 -13.27 8.10 -11.14
C MET A 136 -14.64 8.30 -10.49
N ARG A 137 -14.79 8.03 -9.19
CA ARG A 137 -16.06 8.21 -8.46
C ARG A 137 -16.61 9.61 -8.62
N VAL A 138 -17.91 9.69 -8.91
CA VAL A 138 -18.68 10.95 -9.05
C VAL A 138 -19.64 11.07 -7.87
N GLN A 139 -19.75 12.27 -7.31
CA GLN A 139 -20.74 12.63 -6.30
C GLN A 139 -21.51 13.86 -6.79
N GLY A 140 -22.80 13.72 -7.04
CA GLY A 140 -23.55 14.74 -7.78
C GLY A 140 -23.03 14.87 -9.22
N ASN A 141 -22.71 16.09 -9.67
CA ASN A 141 -22.16 16.38 -11.00
C ASN A 141 -20.63 16.58 -11.01
N LYS A 142 -19.93 16.28 -9.91
CA LYS A 142 -18.49 16.51 -9.78
C LYS A 142 -17.74 15.23 -9.41
N ARG A 143 -16.55 15.05 -9.97
CA ARG A 143 -15.63 13.99 -9.54
C ARG A 143 -15.18 14.26 -8.10
N VAL A 144 -15.10 13.20 -7.29
CA VAL A 144 -14.65 13.28 -5.90
C VAL A 144 -13.18 13.65 -5.82
N VAL A 145 -12.36 13.12 -6.76
CA VAL A 145 -10.93 13.45 -6.88
C VAL A 145 -10.67 14.01 -8.27
N SER A 146 -10.03 15.18 -8.37
CA SER A 146 -9.61 15.74 -9.65
C SER A 146 -8.41 14.98 -10.22
N ASP A 147 -8.20 15.08 -11.55
CA ASP A 147 -7.01 14.50 -12.18
C ASP A 147 -5.71 15.14 -11.67
N ASP A 148 -5.74 16.43 -11.36
CA ASP A 148 -4.59 17.13 -10.80
C ASP A 148 -4.24 16.59 -9.41
N ALA A 149 -5.23 16.37 -8.55
CA ALA A 149 -5.02 15.76 -7.24
C ALA A 149 -4.49 14.31 -7.37
N CYS A 150 -5.00 13.51 -8.31
CA CYS A 150 -4.48 12.19 -8.61
C CYS A 150 -3.00 12.22 -9.03
N LYS A 151 -2.64 13.14 -9.95
CA LYS A 151 -1.26 13.34 -10.39
C LYS A 151 -0.35 13.82 -9.24
N ASP A 152 -0.83 14.71 -8.38
CA ASP A 152 -0.10 15.19 -7.22
C ASP A 152 0.13 14.07 -6.19
N LEU A 153 -0.84 13.17 -5.99
CA LEU A 153 -0.65 11.97 -5.17
C LEU A 153 0.44 11.07 -5.75
N VAL A 154 0.44 10.79 -7.07
CA VAL A 154 1.49 9.98 -7.70
C VAL A 154 2.86 10.63 -7.53
N ARG A 155 2.99 11.95 -7.79
CA ARG A 155 4.25 12.69 -7.57
C ARG A 155 4.69 12.62 -6.10
N HIS A 156 3.74 12.73 -5.18
CA HIS A 156 4.00 12.68 -3.75
C HIS A 156 4.52 11.29 -3.33
N PHE A 157 3.82 10.21 -3.67
CA PHE A 157 4.24 8.84 -3.35
C PHE A 157 5.51 8.40 -4.09
N SER A 158 5.88 9.05 -5.19
CA SER A 158 7.15 8.80 -5.89
C SER A 158 8.39 9.28 -5.15
N ARG A 159 8.25 10.08 -4.08
CA ARG A 159 9.39 10.61 -3.31
C ARG A 159 10.16 9.55 -2.54
N TYR A 160 9.50 8.44 -2.21
CA TYR A 160 10.09 7.35 -1.44
C TYR A 160 9.94 6.03 -2.17
N ARG A 161 10.95 5.20 -2.03
CA ARG A 161 10.88 3.79 -2.36
C ARG A 161 10.32 3.04 -1.15
N LEU A 162 9.42 2.09 -1.39
CA LEU A 162 8.65 1.42 -0.35
C LEU A 162 8.91 -0.10 -0.32
N ARG A 163 10.18 -0.52 -0.44
CA ARG A 163 10.62 -1.91 -0.30
C ARG A 163 10.76 -2.28 1.18
N THR A 164 10.81 -3.57 1.50
CA THR A 164 10.94 -4.03 2.89
C THR A 164 12.21 -3.50 3.57
N GLU A 165 13.33 -3.49 2.84
CA GLU A 165 14.61 -3.00 3.31
C GLU A 165 14.69 -1.49 3.52
N ASP A 166 13.75 -0.73 2.95
CA ASP A 166 13.73 0.74 3.05
C ASP A 166 13.16 1.24 4.39
N PHE A 167 12.63 0.35 5.25
CA PHE A 167 11.99 0.69 6.51
C PHE A 167 12.79 0.24 7.73
N GLN A 168 12.57 0.97 8.84
CA GLN A 168 13.09 0.61 10.17
C GLN A 168 12.18 -0.38 10.91
N PHE A 169 11.02 -0.73 10.37
CA PHE A 169 9.98 -1.58 10.96
C PHE A 169 9.39 -2.51 9.89
N SER A 170 8.87 -3.65 10.29
CA SER A 170 8.44 -4.72 9.38
C SER A 170 7.06 -4.48 8.77
N ASP A 171 6.11 -3.95 9.56
CA ASP A 171 4.71 -3.79 9.16
C ASP A 171 4.39 -2.36 8.71
N LEU A 172 4.68 -2.09 7.42
CA LEU A 172 4.37 -0.80 6.81
C LEU A 172 2.88 -0.58 6.62
N LEU A 173 2.20 -1.56 6.02
CA LEU A 173 0.79 -1.38 5.62
C LEU A 173 -0.12 -1.30 6.83
N GLY A 174 0.08 -2.16 7.84
CA GLY A 174 -0.66 -2.09 9.09
C GLY A 174 -0.44 -0.77 9.82
N SER A 175 0.82 -0.32 9.95
CA SER A 175 1.12 0.96 10.59
C SER A 175 0.51 2.15 9.85
N ALA A 176 0.51 2.12 8.51
CA ALA A 176 -0.12 3.16 7.70
C ALA A 176 -1.64 3.18 7.86
N TYR A 177 -2.26 1.99 7.85
CA TYR A 177 -3.70 1.86 8.01
C TYR A 177 -4.16 2.34 9.40
N GLU A 178 -3.44 1.95 10.46
CA GLU A 178 -3.67 2.42 11.83
C GLU A 178 -3.61 3.96 11.93
N PHE A 179 -2.55 4.54 11.34
CA PHE A 179 -2.41 6.00 11.31
C PHE A 179 -3.58 6.68 10.61
N LEU A 180 -4.02 6.16 9.46
CA LEU A 180 -5.14 6.72 8.71
C LEU A 180 -6.46 6.61 9.48
N ILE A 181 -6.70 5.50 10.20
CA ILE A 181 -7.88 5.33 11.06
C ILE A 181 -7.86 6.34 12.22
N ASN A 182 -6.72 6.52 12.89
CA ASN A 182 -6.58 7.49 13.97
C ASN A 182 -6.84 8.91 13.48
N MET A 183 -6.27 9.29 12.35
CA MET A 183 -6.48 10.60 11.73
C MET A 183 -7.96 10.82 11.34
N PHE A 184 -8.67 9.76 10.94
CA PHE A 184 -10.12 9.79 10.71
C PHE A 184 -10.89 10.02 12.01
N ALA A 185 -10.58 9.27 13.07
CA ALA A 185 -11.25 9.37 14.36
C ALA A 185 -11.13 10.79 14.97
N GLU A 186 -9.94 11.38 14.90
CA GLU A 186 -9.68 12.76 15.35
C GLU A 186 -10.51 13.79 14.57
N SER A 187 -10.54 13.69 13.25
CA SER A 187 -11.27 14.64 12.40
C SER A 187 -12.79 14.48 12.49
N ALA A 188 -13.31 13.30 12.86
CA ALA A 188 -14.74 13.06 13.11
C ALA A 188 -15.20 13.51 14.49
N GLY A 189 -14.33 14.08 15.32
CA GLY A 189 -14.62 14.46 16.70
C GLY A 189 -14.92 13.27 17.64
N LYS A 190 -14.62 12.06 17.20
CA LYS A 190 -14.76 10.84 18.00
C LYS A 190 -13.45 10.58 18.74
N LYS A 191 -13.56 10.20 20.01
CA LYS A 191 -12.37 9.82 20.79
C LYS A 191 -11.74 8.57 20.15
N GLY A 192 -10.44 8.63 19.83
CA GLY A 192 -9.73 7.57 19.11
C GLY A 192 -9.84 6.17 19.73
N GLY A 193 -10.12 6.08 21.05
CA GLY A 193 -10.34 4.82 21.75
C GLY A 193 -11.60 4.04 21.36
N ASP A 194 -12.56 4.66 20.65
CA ASP A 194 -13.77 3.98 20.21
C ASP A 194 -13.56 3.08 18.97
N PHE A 195 -12.39 3.21 18.31
CA PHE A 195 -12.11 2.52 17.05
C PHE A 195 -10.80 1.75 17.03
N TYR A 196 -9.88 2.02 17.96
CA TYR A 196 -8.54 1.52 17.85
C TYR A 196 -7.87 1.30 19.21
N THR A 197 -7.32 0.12 19.41
CA THR A 197 -6.49 -0.17 20.58
C THR A 197 -5.04 0.23 20.31
N PRO A 198 -4.41 1.09 21.13
CA PRO A 198 -3.01 1.52 20.92
C PRO A 198 -2.05 0.34 20.75
N ARG A 199 -1.13 0.43 19.80
CA ARG A 199 -0.21 -0.67 19.42
C ARG A 199 0.61 -1.21 20.60
N ASP A 200 1.04 -0.33 21.50
CA ASP A 200 1.80 -0.76 22.68
C ASP A 200 0.94 -1.56 23.67
N VAL A 201 -0.36 -1.26 23.76
CA VAL A 201 -1.32 -2.03 24.54
C VAL A 201 -1.54 -3.39 23.89
N ILE A 202 -1.75 -3.45 22.57
CA ILE A 202 -1.85 -4.72 21.81
C ILE A 202 -0.60 -5.57 22.05
N ARG A 203 0.60 -4.98 21.92
CA ARG A 203 1.86 -5.67 22.13
C ARG A 203 1.97 -6.24 23.55
N LEU A 204 1.56 -5.47 24.56
CA LEU A 204 1.54 -5.93 25.93
C LEU A 204 0.59 -7.12 26.11
N MET A 205 -0.63 -7.02 25.57
CA MET A 205 -1.65 -8.08 25.65
C MET A 205 -1.19 -9.36 24.98
N VAL A 206 -0.64 -9.26 23.75
CA VAL A 206 -0.12 -10.42 23.01
C VAL A 206 1.05 -11.08 23.75
N ARG A 207 1.95 -10.29 24.36
CA ARG A 207 3.03 -10.83 25.20
C ARG A 207 2.55 -11.52 26.46
N ILE A 208 1.46 -11.03 27.08
CA ILE A 208 0.86 -11.68 28.25
C ILE A 208 0.21 -13.01 27.83
N LEU A 209 -0.49 -13.04 26.69
CA LEU A 209 -1.14 -14.25 26.16
C LEU A 209 -0.13 -15.28 25.66
N ASN A 210 1.02 -14.81 25.19
CA ASN A 210 2.13 -15.63 24.70
C ASN A 210 1.69 -16.76 23.75
N PRO A 211 1.01 -16.46 22.62
CA PRO A 211 0.54 -17.46 21.70
C PRO A 211 1.73 -18.20 21.06
N THR A 212 1.59 -19.51 20.89
CA THR A 212 2.59 -20.37 20.25
C THR A 212 2.07 -20.92 18.93
N PRO A 213 2.95 -21.30 17.98
CA PRO A 213 2.54 -21.90 16.72
C PRO A 213 1.59 -23.10 16.91
N GLY A 214 0.49 -23.12 16.13
CA GLY A 214 -0.54 -24.16 16.21
C GLY A 214 -1.69 -23.85 17.18
N MET A 215 -1.64 -22.76 17.96
CA MET A 215 -2.77 -22.31 18.76
C MET A 215 -3.81 -21.59 17.88
N SER A 216 -5.09 -21.78 18.20
CA SER A 216 -6.19 -20.98 17.66
C SER A 216 -6.40 -19.73 18.49
N ILE A 217 -6.53 -18.58 17.82
CA ILE A 217 -6.77 -17.29 18.47
C ILE A 217 -8.16 -16.81 18.04
N TYR A 218 -8.97 -16.39 19.01
CA TYR A 218 -10.28 -15.81 18.78
C TYR A 218 -10.39 -14.45 19.46
N ASP A 219 -10.72 -13.42 18.68
CA ASP A 219 -11.01 -12.09 19.17
C ASP A 219 -12.47 -11.72 18.83
N PRO A 220 -13.37 -11.72 19.81
CA PRO A 220 -14.80 -11.43 19.60
C PRO A 220 -15.05 -9.95 19.26
N THR A 221 -14.06 -9.08 19.42
CA THR A 221 -14.15 -7.63 19.23
C THR A 221 -13.00 -7.11 18.35
N CYS A 222 -12.61 -7.90 17.36
CA CYS A 222 -11.34 -7.75 16.63
C CYS A 222 -11.12 -6.35 16.00
N GLY A 223 -12.17 -5.57 15.77
CA GLY A 223 -12.04 -4.25 15.14
C GLY A 223 -11.27 -4.32 13.82
N SER A 224 -10.10 -3.66 13.76
CA SER A 224 -9.18 -3.70 12.63
C SER A 224 -8.30 -4.97 12.57
N GLY A 225 -8.48 -5.90 13.48
CA GLY A 225 -7.70 -7.14 13.55
C GLY A 225 -6.30 -6.98 14.16
N GLY A 226 -5.98 -5.84 14.78
CA GLY A 226 -4.65 -5.55 15.28
C GLY A 226 -4.07 -6.60 16.24
N MET A 227 -4.88 -7.14 17.15
CA MET A 227 -4.43 -8.22 18.06
C MET A 227 -4.17 -9.53 17.31
N LEU A 228 -5.03 -9.89 16.36
CA LEU A 228 -4.87 -11.10 15.54
C LEU A 228 -3.59 -11.00 14.69
N ILE A 229 -3.41 -9.87 13.99
CA ILE A 229 -2.24 -9.62 13.15
C ILE A 229 -0.95 -9.70 14.00
N MET A 230 -0.93 -9.04 15.15
CA MET A 230 0.26 -9.03 16.00
C MET A 230 0.53 -10.41 16.64
N SER A 231 -0.50 -11.18 16.91
CA SER A 231 -0.35 -12.55 17.43
C SER A 231 0.27 -13.50 16.39
N ILE A 232 -0.06 -13.31 15.10
CA ILE A 232 0.52 -14.08 13.99
C ILE A 232 1.96 -13.65 13.73
N SER A 233 2.23 -12.34 13.84
CA SER A 233 3.55 -11.75 13.59
C SER A 233 4.50 -11.85 14.79
N ALA A 234 4.03 -12.35 15.93
CA ALA A 234 4.85 -12.52 17.13
C ALA A 234 5.81 -13.70 16.93
N GLU A 235 6.84 -13.49 16.14
CA GLU A 235 8.13 -14.13 16.42
C GLU A 235 8.62 -13.49 17.72
N ILE A 236 8.32 -14.17 18.80
CA ILE A 236 8.70 -13.82 20.17
C ILE A 236 10.15 -14.17 20.40
#